data_030ca376e458c000054f5893f9e360ab
#
_entry.id   030ca376e458c000054f5893f9e360ab
#
_cell.length_a   1.000
_cell.length_b   1.000
_cell.length_c   1.000
_cell.angle_alpha   90.00
_cell.angle_beta   90.00
_cell.angle_gamma   90.00
#
_symmetry.space_group_name_H-M   'P 1'
#
loop_
_entity.id
_entity.type
_entity.pdbx_description
1 polymer ?
#
loop_
_entity_poly.entity_id
_entity_poly.type
_entity_poly.pdbx_seq_one_letter_code
_entity_poly.pdbx_strand_id
1 'polypeptide(L)'
;MSDDLFERRQAERRYALKFLDYEILSSKGEVTGRGLARTLNVSESGLRLETGQFFEPEQTLRITLGFDNDLVQINGCVINSQPESDDLCSSGVMFLEFDEADRRTYQKHFTALKSALEE
;
A
#
# COMPACT_ATOMS: atom_id res chain seq x y z
N MET A 1 -25.08 12.48 19.28
CA MET A 1 -23.74 13.04 19.42
C MET A 1 -22.63 12.03 19.35
N SER A 2 -22.83 10.84 19.88
CA SER A 2 -21.87 9.75 19.70
C SER A 2 -21.73 9.35 18.23
N ASP A 3 -22.76 9.57 17.42
CA ASP A 3 -22.78 9.18 16.00
C ASP A 3 -21.77 9.97 15.16
N ASP A 4 -21.67 11.28 15.40
CA ASP A 4 -20.71 12.11 14.65
C ASP A 4 -19.28 11.70 14.91
N LEU A 5 -18.95 11.38 16.15
CA LEU A 5 -17.63 10.94 16.52
C LEU A 5 -17.31 9.56 15.92
N PHE A 6 -18.30 8.67 15.93
CA PHE A 6 -18.17 7.34 15.33
C PHE A 6 -17.97 7.44 13.83
N GLU A 7 -18.75 8.27 13.14
CA GLU A 7 -18.61 8.47 11.69
C GLU A 7 -17.25 9.06 11.33
N ARG A 8 -16.76 10.00 12.14
CA ARG A 8 -15.44 10.59 11.92
C ARG A 8 -14.35 9.54 12.04
N ARG A 9 -14.42 8.66 13.04
CA ARG A 9 -13.45 7.58 13.20
C ARG A 9 -13.48 6.59 12.03
N GLN A 10 -14.68 6.30 11.55
CA GLN A 10 -14.82 5.41 10.38
C GLN A 10 -14.22 6.06 9.12
N ALA A 11 -14.45 7.34 8.92
CA ALA A 11 -13.90 8.07 7.79
C ALA A 11 -12.37 8.11 7.87
N GLU A 12 -11.80 8.35 9.04
CA GLU A 12 -10.36 8.36 9.26
C GLU A 12 -9.74 6.99 8.98
N ARG A 13 -10.39 5.91 9.42
CA ARG A 13 -9.94 4.55 9.12
C ARG A 13 -9.93 4.27 7.63
N ARG A 14 -11.00 4.61 6.93
CA ARG A 14 -11.09 4.40 5.48
C ARG A 14 -10.00 5.17 4.75
N TYR A 15 -9.76 6.39 5.20
CA TYR A 15 -8.70 7.20 4.61
C TYR A 15 -7.34 6.55 4.83
N ALA A 16 -7.05 6.09 6.04
CA ALA A 16 -5.78 5.44 6.36
C ALA A 16 -5.56 4.16 5.55
N LEU A 17 -6.63 3.38 5.31
CA LEU A 17 -6.52 2.16 4.51
C LEU A 17 -6.22 2.43 3.04
N LYS A 18 -6.56 3.62 2.54
CA LYS A 18 -6.33 3.97 1.14
C LYS A 18 -4.92 4.46 0.86
N PHE A 19 -4.15 4.73 1.90
CA PHE A 19 -2.79 5.27 1.76
C PHE A 19 -1.79 4.37 2.47
N LEU A 20 -0.60 4.34 1.94
CA LEU A 20 0.49 3.57 2.54
C LEU A 20 1.82 4.32 2.35
N ASP A 21 2.77 3.97 3.19
CA ASP A 21 4.13 4.45 3.06
C ASP A 21 4.94 3.46 2.24
N TYR A 22 5.83 3.94 1.42
CA TYR A 22 6.76 3.07 0.73
C TYR A 22 8.19 3.59 0.87
N GLU A 23 9.12 2.66 0.80
CA GLU A 23 10.54 2.93 0.68
C GLU A 23 11.06 2.19 -0.54
N ILE A 24 11.95 2.84 -1.30
CA ILE A 24 12.59 2.21 -2.45
C ILE A 24 13.88 1.59 -1.95
N LEU A 25 14.09 0.31 -2.26
CA LEU A 25 15.27 -0.41 -1.83
C LEU A 25 16.21 -0.65 -3.00
N SER A 26 17.50 -0.43 -2.76
CA SER A 26 18.55 -0.77 -3.71
C SER A 26 18.75 -2.29 -3.76
N SER A 27 19.55 -2.76 -4.71
CA SER A 27 19.92 -4.16 -4.78
C SER A 27 20.63 -4.68 -3.52
N LYS A 28 21.17 -3.76 -2.72
CA LYS A 28 21.81 -4.09 -1.45
C LYS A 28 20.87 -3.97 -0.25
N GLY A 29 19.59 -3.65 -0.50
CA GLY A 29 18.61 -3.49 0.55
C GLY A 29 18.63 -2.14 1.25
N GLU A 30 19.36 -1.17 0.72
CA GLU A 30 19.44 0.16 1.31
C GLU A 30 18.29 1.03 0.80
N VAL A 31 17.75 1.88 1.67
CA VAL A 31 16.67 2.79 1.30
C VAL A 31 17.25 3.93 0.46
N THR A 32 16.76 4.06 -0.77
CA THR A 32 17.21 5.11 -1.70
C THR A 32 16.14 6.17 -1.93
N GLY A 33 14.93 5.94 -1.46
CA GLY A 33 13.84 6.91 -1.56
C GLY A 33 12.66 6.45 -0.75
N ARG A 34 11.72 7.35 -0.53
CA ARG A 34 10.51 7.03 0.23
C ARG A 34 9.40 8.00 -0.15
N GLY A 35 8.18 7.62 0.13
CA GLY A 35 7.04 8.47 -0.14
C GLY A 35 5.74 7.86 0.35
N LEU A 36 4.65 8.53 0.00
CA LEU A 36 3.30 8.11 0.31
C LEU A 36 2.62 7.72 -0.99
N ALA A 37 1.91 6.63 -0.98
CA ALA A 37 1.16 6.15 -2.14
C ALA A 37 -0.31 6.00 -1.80
N ARG A 38 -1.16 6.16 -2.81
CA ARG A 38 -2.57 5.83 -2.69
C ARG A 38 -2.77 4.42 -3.26
N THR A 39 -3.41 3.56 -2.50
CA THR A 39 -3.72 2.21 -2.95
C THR A 39 -4.93 2.24 -3.86
N LEU A 40 -4.79 1.75 -5.07
CA LEU A 40 -5.87 1.72 -6.06
C LEU A 40 -6.60 0.39 -6.06
N ASN A 41 -5.90 -0.69 -5.85
CA ASN A 41 -6.47 -2.03 -5.86
C ASN A 41 -5.56 -2.98 -5.10
N VAL A 42 -6.12 -4.05 -4.57
CA VAL A 42 -5.37 -5.07 -3.83
C VAL A 42 -5.82 -6.46 -4.26
N SER A 43 -4.89 -7.39 -4.18
CA SER A 43 -5.14 -8.82 -4.32
C SER A 43 -4.34 -9.55 -3.25
N GLU A 44 -4.48 -10.85 -3.18
CA GLU A 44 -3.71 -11.64 -2.23
C GLU A 44 -2.21 -11.63 -2.54
N SER A 45 -1.84 -11.41 -3.79
CA SER A 45 -0.45 -11.50 -4.24
C SER A 45 0.19 -10.16 -4.62
N GLY A 46 -0.56 -9.07 -4.55
CA GLY A 46 -0.01 -7.77 -4.94
C GLY A 46 -1.00 -6.64 -4.79
N LEU A 47 -0.60 -5.48 -5.28
CA LEU A 47 -1.46 -4.30 -5.24
C LEU A 47 -1.10 -3.34 -6.36
N ARG A 48 -1.97 -2.37 -6.58
CA ARG A 48 -1.71 -1.30 -7.52
C ARG A 48 -1.67 0.01 -6.76
N LEU A 49 -0.64 0.80 -7.02
CA LEU A 49 -0.37 2.05 -6.32
C LEU A 49 -0.41 3.24 -7.27
N GLU A 50 -0.85 4.38 -6.74
CA GLU A 50 -0.73 5.66 -7.39
C GLU A 50 0.32 6.47 -6.61
N THR A 51 1.32 6.98 -7.30
CA THR A 51 2.42 7.73 -6.69
C THR A 51 2.74 8.98 -7.49
N GLY A 52 3.43 9.91 -6.85
CA GLY A 52 3.91 11.11 -7.51
C GLY A 52 5.23 10.92 -8.27
N GLN A 53 5.76 9.70 -8.24
CA GLN A 53 7.00 9.40 -8.95
C GLN A 53 6.86 8.12 -9.76
N PHE A 54 7.64 8.02 -10.82
CA PHE A 54 7.68 6.84 -11.67
C PHE A 54 8.64 5.82 -11.07
N PHE A 55 8.24 4.55 -11.08
CA PHE A 55 9.11 3.44 -10.68
C PHE A 55 9.56 2.66 -11.89
N GLU A 56 10.83 2.29 -11.89
CA GLU A 56 11.35 1.39 -12.91
C GLU A 56 10.84 -0.03 -12.65
N PRO A 57 10.54 -0.80 -13.70
CA PRO A 57 10.21 -2.22 -13.51
C PRO A 57 11.34 -2.96 -12.78
N GLU A 58 10.97 -3.94 -11.99
CA GLU A 58 11.88 -4.77 -11.18
C GLU A 58 12.45 -4.06 -9.95
N GLN A 59 12.10 -2.80 -9.75
CA GLN A 59 12.49 -2.07 -8.54
C GLN A 59 11.79 -2.69 -7.33
N THR A 60 12.51 -2.80 -6.21
CA THR A 60 11.95 -3.34 -4.97
C THR A 60 11.46 -2.21 -4.09
N LEU A 61 10.25 -2.37 -3.58
CA LEU A 61 9.65 -1.44 -2.63
C LEU A 61 9.41 -2.17 -1.31
N ARG A 62 9.63 -1.48 -0.22
CA ARG A 62 9.16 -1.93 1.10
C ARG A 62 7.94 -1.09 1.44
N ILE A 63 6.81 -1.76 1.54
CA ILE A 63 5.50 -1.15 1.72
C ILE A 63 5.06 -1.33 3.16
N THR A 64 4.58 -0.27 3.79
CA THR A 64 4.06 -0.34 5.15
C THR A 64 2.58 0.06 5.11
N LEU A 65 1.73 -0.88 5.53
CA LEU A 65 0.28 -0.71 5.62
C LEU A 65 -0.11 -0.63 7.09
N GLY A 66 -0.98 0.31 7.43
CA GLY A 66 -1.52 0.43 8.78
C GLY A 66 -2.97 -0.04 8.83
N PHE A 67 -3.28 -0.93 9.75
CA PHE A 67 -4.63 -1.44 9.96
C PHE A 67 -4.98 -1.30 11.44
N ASP A 68 -5.73 -0.29 11.83
CA ASP A 68 -6.06 -0.03 13.24
C ASP A 68 -4.79 0.02 14.08
N ASN A 69 -4.54 -1.01 14.88
CA ASN A 69 -3.36 -1.10 15.75
C ASN A 69 -2.27 -2.00 15.16
N ASP A 70 -2.48 -2.54 13.97
CA ASP A 70 -1.54 -3.45 13.32
C ASP A 70 -0.77 -2.73 12.22
N LEU A 71 0.50 -3.04 12.10
CA LEU A 71 1.33 -2.61 10.98
C LEU A 71 1.83 -3.83 10.24
N VAL A 72 1.81 -3.76 8.91
CA VAL A 72 2.31 -4.83 8.05
C VAL A 72 3.36 -4.25 7.13
N GLN A 73 4.52 -4.87 7.09
CA GLN A 73 5.57 -4.53 6.12
C GLN A 73 5.70 -5.65 5.10
N ILE A 74 5.68 -5.27 3.83
CA ILE A 74 5.75 -6.21 2.73
C ILE A 74 6.76 -5.70 1.73
N ASN A 75 7.65 -6.56 1.29
CA ASN A 75 8.51 -6.24 0.15
C ASN A 75 7.78 -6.64 -1.12
N GLY A 76 7.83 -5.77 -2.12
CA GLY A 76 7.19 -6.01 -3.39
C GLY A 76 8.11 -5.65 -4.55
N CYS A 77 7.85 -6.25 -5.69
CA CYS A 77 8.57 -5.98 -6.93
C CYS A 77 7.66 -5.24 -7.88
N VAL A 78 8.12 -4.12 -8.41
CA VAL A 78 7.37 -3.36 -9.41
C VAL A 78 7.33 -4.14 -10.72
N ILE A 79 6.12 -4.47 -11.19
CA ILE A 79 5.93 -5.22 -12.43
C ILE A 79 5.81 -4.28 -13.61
N ASN A 80 5.07 -3.19 -13.43
CA ASN A 80 4.87 -2.19 -14.46
C ASN A 80 4.59 -0.84 -13.82
N SER A 81 4.81 0.22 -14.58
CA SER A 81 4.47 1.58 -14.19
C SER A 81 4.03 2.32 -15.43
N GLN A 82 3.04 3.18 -15.28
CA GLN A 82 2.57 4.01 -16.38
C GLN A 82 2.16 5.38 -15.87
N PRO A 83 2.43 6.42 -16.66
CA PRO A 83 1.94 7.75 -16.30
C PRO A 83 0.43 7.82 -16.46
N GLU A 84 -0.25 8.42 -15.48
CA GLU A 84 -1.69 8.65 -15.54
C GLU A 84 -2.02 10.10 -15.82
N SER A 85 -1.15 11.00 -15.35
CA SER A 85 -1.20 12.44 -15.62
C SER A 85 0.20 13.00 -15.47
N ASP A 86 0.35 14.32 -15.57
CA ASP A 86 1.66 14.96 -15.47
C ASP A 86 2.33 14.70 -14.12
N ASP A 87 1.54 14.55 -13.08
CA ASP A 87 2.04 14.45 -11.71
C ASP A 87 1.82 13.08 -11.06
N LEU A 88 1.14 12.16 -11.75
CA LEU A 88 0.76 10.88 -11.15
C LEU A 88 1.12 9.71 -12.05
N CYS A 89 1.59 8.65 -11.42
CA CYS A 89 1.87 7.37 -12.06
C CYS A 89 1.11 6.25 -11.33
N SER A 90 0.75 5.21 -12.04
CA SER A 90 0.23 4.01 -11.41
C SER A 90 1.16 2.85 -11.65
N SER A 91 1.34 2.01 -10.64
CA SER A 91 2.29 0.91 -10.70
C SER A 91 1.67 -0.36 -10.13
N GLY A 92 1.87 -1.46 -10.84
CA GLY A 92 1.54 -2.78 -10.32
C GLY A 92 2.73 -3.33 -9.54
N VAL A 93 2.46 -3.86 -8.35
CA VAL A 93 3.48 -4.40 -7.46
C VAL A 93 3.09 -5.82 -7.07
N MET A 94 3.99 -6.76 -7.29
CA MET A 94 3.83 -8.14 -6.88
C MET A 94 4.55 -8.34 -5.56
N PHE A 95 3.88 -8.94 -4.57
CA PHE A 95 4.51 -9.19 -3.28
C PHE A 95 5.61 -10.23 -3.42
N LEU A 96 6.72 -9.96 -2.78
CA LEU A 96 7.80 -10.91 -2.60
C LEU A 96 7.52 -11.72 -1.34
N GLU A 97 8.52 -12.40 -0.84
CA GLU A 97 8.36 -13.24 0.34
C GLU A 97 7.94 -12.40 1.55
N PHE A 98 6.88 -12.86 2.25
CA PHE A 98 6.37 -12.22 3.45
C PHE A 98 6.93 -12.91 4.67
N ASP A 99 7.13 -12.17 5.74
CA ASP A 99 7.16 -12.73 7.08
C ASP A 99 5.78 -13.36 7.36
N GLU A 100 5.74 -14.51 7.99
CA GLU A 100 4.48 -15.22 8.22
C GLU A 100 3.51 -14.44 9.10
N ALA A 101 4.02 -13.73 10.11
CA ALA A 101 3.18 -12.90 10.96
C ALA A 101 2.56 -11.75 10.17
N ASP A 102 3.33 -11.10 9.29
CA ASP A 102 2.82 -10.04 8.42
C ASP A 102 1.80 -10.57 7.43
N ARG A 103 2.02 -11.76 6.89
CA ARG A 103 1.06 -12.40 5.99
C ARG A 103 -0.29 -12.63 6.68
N ARG A 104 -0.28 -13.15 7.90
CA ARG A 104 -1.49 -13.38 8.66
C ARG A 104 -2.24 -12.09 8.94
N THR A 105 -1.51 -11.05 9.30
CA THR A 105 -2.10 -9.74 9.56
C THR A 105 -2.71 -9.17 8.29
N TYR A 106 -2.02 -9.26 7.17
CA TYR A 106 -2.55 -8.81 5.87
C TYR A 106 -3.83 -9.58 5.52
N GLN A 107 -3.82 -10.91 5.64
CA GLN A 107 -4.98 -11.74 5.34
C GLN A 107 -6.17 -11.40 6.24
N LYS A 108 -5.91 -11.14 7.52
CA LYS A 108 -6.93 -10.76 8.49
C LYS A 108 -7.66 -9.49 8.08
N HIS A 109 -6.93 -8.52 7.51
CA HIS A 109 -7.48 -7.21 7.14
C HIS A 109 -7.81 -7.06 5.66
N PHE A 110 -7.55 -8.08 4.86
CA PHE A 110 -7.68 -8.01 3.40
C PHE A 110 -9.08 -7.63 2.94
N THR A 111 -10.10 -8.25 3.52
CA THR A 111 -11.49 -7.97 3.14
C THR A 111 -11.87 -6.53 3.44
N ALA A 112 -11.46 -6.01 4.59
CA ALA A 112 -11.74 -4.63 4.98
C ALA A 112 -11.01 -3.65 4.06
N LEU A 113 -9.76 -3.94 3.71
CA LEU A 113 -8.98 -3.11 2.80
C LEU A 113 -9.62 -3.08 1.41
N LYS A 114 -9.95 -4.24 0.88
CA LYS A 114 -10.58 -4.33 -0.44
C LYS A 114 -11.92 -3.60 -0.47
N SER A 115 -12.72 -3.77 0.56
CA SER A 115 -14.00 -3.08 0.68
C SER A 115 -13.83 -1.55 0.74
N ALA A 116 -12.83 -1.07 1.47
CA ALA A 116 -12.55 0.36 1.56
C ALA A 116 -12.16 0.96 0.21
N LEU A 117 -11.47 0.19 -0.63
CA LEU A 117 -11.04 0.65 -1.96
C LEU A 117 -12.17 0.68 -2.99
N GLU A 118 -13.24 -0.05 -2.75
CA GLU A 118 -14.40 -0.11 -3.65
C GLU A 118 -15.40 1.02 -3.39
N GLU A 119 -15.20 1.81 -2.35
CA GLU A 119 -16.09 2.92 -2.02
C GLU A 119 -15.82 4.20 -2.79
#